data_4542dbbab11dfa84df5b48a22ac2293e
#
_entry.id   4542dbbab11dfa84df5b48a22ac2293e
#
_cell.length_a   1.000
_cell.length_b   1.000
_cell.length_c   1.000
_cell.angle_alpha   90.00
_cell.angle_beta   90.00
_cell.angle_gamma   90.00
#
_symmetry.space_group_name_H-M   'P 1'
#
loop_
_entity.id
_entity.type
_entity.pdbx_description
1 polymer ?
#
loop_
_entity_poly.entity_id
_entity_poly.type
_entity_poly.pdbx_seq_one_letter_code
_entity_poly.pdbx_strand_id
1 'polypeptide(L)'
;NYNKGKDLTDSLKVVEEWNEYIDSTDASYIAWILEPYYTNPDEQYESYWIGFAPTFEAMGKAQETMFTDEGLKLNEKFNRVSTCDAHSLWGVQAVKQPEDSFEDGFLAASRCKLLEGATPQKILSADKKWSDYMDSKGMKGGIFRWYAGPGVSMAFSEEYDLVTINTVDSLSTFGSGADINVNGGGNMTVSYTHLTLPTT
;
A
#
# COMPACT_ATOMS: atom_id res chain seq x y z
N ASN A 1 -2.38 -15.73 -4.86
CA ASN A 1 -1.63 -16.95 -4.51
C ASN A 1 -0.94 -17.52 -5.75
N TYR A 2 0.26 -18.04 -5.60
CA TYR A 2 0.98 -18.69 -6.70
C TYR A 2 0.35 -20.03 -7.08
N ASN A 3 0.36 -20.34 -8.36
CA ASN A 3 -0.12 -21.64 -8.83
C ASN A 3 0.91 -22.72 -8.46
N LYS A 4 0.47 -23.99 -8.42
CA LYS A 4 1.33 -25.11 -8.02
C LYS A 4 2.66 -25.14 -8.77
N GLY A 5 3.77 -25.03 -8.04
CA GLY A 5 5.14 -25.05 -8.57
C GLY A 5 5.57 -23.73 -9.23
N LYS A 6 4.85 -22.65 -8.97
CA LYS A 6 5.16 -21.27 -9.36
C LYS A 6 5.58 -20.46 -8.14
N ASP A 7 6.29 -19.36 -8.37
CA ASP A 7 6.80 -18.46 -7.36
C ASP A 7 6.89 -17.01 -7.88
N LEU A 8 7.45 -16.12 -7.05
CA LEU A 8 7.72 -14.72 -7.42
C LEU A 8 8.54 -14.61 -8.70
N THR A 9 9.55 -15.47 -8.89
CA THR A 9 10.41 -15.42 -10.08
C THR A 9 9.64 -15.67 -11.37
N ASP A 10 8.66 -16.58 -11.34
CA ASP A 10 7.79 -16.81 -12.50
C ASP A 10 6.86 -15.61 -12.75
N SER A 11 6.36 -14.97 -11.69
CA SER A 11 5.52 -13.77 -11.82
C SER A 11 6.29 -12.59 -12.38
N LEU A 12 7.53 -12.36 -11.92
CA LEU A 12 8.39 -11.26 -12.40
C LEU A 12 8.66 -11.35 -13.90
N LYS A 13 8.78 -12.55 -14.49
CA LYS A 13 8.90 -12.71 -15.95
C LYS A 13 7.67 -12.18 -16.71
N VAL A 14 6.49 -12.37 -16.14
CA VAL A 14 5.24 -11.83 -16.73
C VAL A 14 5.16 -10.32 -16.50
N VAL A 15 5.66 -9.84 -15.37
CA VAL A 15 5.74 -8.40 -15.06
C VAL A 15 6.64 -7.65 -16.04
N GLU A 16 7.76 -8.22 -16.48
CA GLU A 16 8.61 -7.62 -17.51
C GLU A 16 7.82 -7.35 -18.80
N GLU A 17 7.08 -8.35 -19.29
CA GLU A 17 6.24 -8.19 -20.48
C GLU A 17 5.07 -7.20 -20.24
N TRP A 18 4.54 -7.19 -19.02
CA TRP A 18 3.49 -6.25 -18.65
C TRP A 18 4.02 -4.80 -18.60
N ASN A 19 5.23 -4.58 -18.07
CA ASN A 19 5.88 -3.27 -18.07
C ASN A 19 6.09 -2.75 -19.51
N GLU A 20 6.63 -3.60 -20.41
CA GLU A 20 6.78 -3.24 -21.82
C GLU A 20 5.44 -2.83 -22.46
N TYR A 21 4.39 -3.56 -22.14
CA TYR A 21 3.05 -3.26 -22.63
C TYR A 21 2.50 -1.96 -22.06
N ILE A 22 2.50 -1.78 -20.74
CA ILE A 22 1.94 -0.58 -20.11
C ILE A 22 2.70 0.69 -20.52
N ASP A 23 4.02 0.61 -20.68
CA ASP A 23 4.88 1.69 -21.16
C ASP A 23 4.59 2.06 -22.62
N SER A 24 4.04 1.14 -23.42
CA SER A 24 3.60 1.40 -24.78
C SER A 24 2.25 2.10 -24.86
N THR A 25 1.56 2.25 -23.74
CA THR A 25 0.25 2.91 -23.63
C THR A 25 0.36 4.32 -23.03
N ASP A 26 -0.70 5.10 -23.09
CA ASP A 26 -0.78 6.39 -22.40
C ASP A 26 -1.18 6.27 -20.92
N ALA A 27 -1.15 5.06 -20.35
CA ALA A 27 -1.55 4.82 -18.97
C ALA A 27 -0.49 5.32 -17.98
N SER A 28 -0.87 6.22 -17.09
CA SER A 28 -0.05 6.64 -15.96
C SER A 28 -0.28 5.69 -14.79
N TYR A 29 0.51 4.63 -14.72
CA TYR A 29 0.35 3.56 -13.74
C TYR A 29 1.70 2.95 -13.36
N ILE A 30 1.89 2.71 -12.09
CA ILE A 30 3.05 1.99 -11.52
C ILE A 30 2.55 0.89 -10.60
N ALA A 31 3.30 -0.21 -10.48
CA ALA A 31 2.91 -1.32 -9.62
C ALA A 31 4.10 -2.01 -8.97
N TRP A 32 3.80 -2.69 -7.85
CA TRP A 32 4.72 -3.57 -7.15
C TRP A 32 4.04 -4.90 -6.84
N ILE A 33 4.84 -5.96 -6.79
CA ILE A 33 4.46 -7.21 -6.13
C ILE A 33 5.05 -7.17 -4.72
N LEU A 34 4.21 -7.40 -3.71
CA LEU A 34 4.61 -7.51 -2.32
C LEU A 34 4.43 -8.93 -1.84
N GLU A 35 5.42 -9.47 -1.15
CA GLU A 35 5.31 -10.72 -0.41
C GLU A 35 5.31 -10.43 1.09
N PRO A 36 4.40 -11.06 1.87
CA PRO A 36 4.39 -10.92 3.31
C PRO A 36 5.71 -11.38 3.93
N TYR A 37 6.40 -10.50 4.66
CA TYR A 37 7.63 -10.83 5.39
C TYR A 37 7.34 -11.21 6.83
N TYR A 38 6.56 -10.37 7.55
CA TYR A 38 6.00 -10.71 8.85
C TYR A 38 4.58 -11.20 8.66
N THR A 39 4.36 -12.49 8.93
CA THR A 39 3.07 -13.15 8.72
C THR A 39 2.45 -13.56 10.04
N ASN A 40 1.14 -13.65 10.06
CA ASN A 40 0.37 -14.28 11.12
C ASN A 40 -0.33 -15.54 10.57
N PRO A 41 -0.86 -16.43 11.42
CA PRO A 41 -1.53 -17.65 10.97
C PRO A 41 -2.77 -17.43 10.08
N ASP A 42 -3.34 -16.22 10.12
CA ASP A 42 -4.53 -15.86 9.36
C ASP A 42 -4.19 -15.23 8.01
N GLU A 43 -2.89 -15.08 7.65
CA GLU A 43 -2.48 -14.60 6.35
C GLU A 43 -2.91 -15.59 5.25
N GLN A 44 -3.73 -15.11 4.33
CA GLN A 44 -4.36 -15.94 3.30
C GLN A 44 -3.66 -15.85 1.95
N TYR A 45 -2.82 -14.82 1.75
CA TYR A 45 -2.21 -14.52 0.46
C TYR A 45 -0.69 -14.61 0.52
N GLU A 46 -0.11 -15.28 -0.48
CA GLU A 46 1.34 -15.38 -0.65
C GLU A 46 1.93 -14.10 -1.27
N SER A 47 1.10 -13.35 -2.01
CA SER A 47 1.53 -12.10 -2.64
C SER A 47 0.38 -11.12 -2.86
N TYR A 48 0.73 -9.84 -3.01
CA TYR A 48 -0.19 -8.76 -3.33
C TYR A 48 0.33 -7.98 -4.54
N TRP A 49 -0.54 -7.72 -5.50
CA TRP A 49 -0.29 -6.74 -6.55
C TRP A 49 -0.84 -5.39 -6.10
N ILE A 50 0.01 -4.39 -5.95
CA ILE A 50 -0.40 -3.04 -5.59
C ILE A 50 -0.06 -2.10 -6.72
N GLY A 51 -1.09 -1.50 -7.31
CA GLY A 51 -0.97 -0.54 -8.39
C GLY A 51 -1.37 0.87 -7.98
N PHE A 52 -0.68 1.88 -8.51
CA PHE A 52 -0.96 3.28 -8.28
C PHE A 52 -1.15 4.05 -9.56
N ALA A 53 -2.09 4.97 -9.54
CA ALA A 53 -2.29 5.98 -10.56
C ALA A 53 -2.58 7.34 -9.89
N PRO A 54 -2.26 8.47 -10.54
CA PRO A 54 -2.39 9.79 -9.92
C PRO A 54 -3.85 10.21 -9.64
N THR A 55 -4.81 9.63 -10.35
CA THR A 55 -6.25 9.88 -10.18
C THR A 55 -7.06 8.61 -10.42
N PHE A 56 -8.31 8.58 -9.94
CA PHE A 56 -9.23 7.47 -10.26
C PHE A 56 -9.50 7.34 -11.76
N GLU A 57 -9.52 8.45 -12.51
CA GLU A 57 -9.64 8.41 -13.97
C GLU A 57 -8.44 7.73 -14.62
N ALA A 58 -7.22 8.08 -14.19
CA ALA A 58 -5.99 7.43 -14.67
C ALA A 58 -5.95 5.94 -14.30
N MET A 59 -6.41 5.58 -13.10
CA MET A 59 -6.57 4.18 -12.70
C MET A 59 -7.57 3.45 -13.61
N GLY A 60 -8.72 4.07 -13.93
CA GLY A 60 -9.69 3.51 -14.86
C GLY A 60 -9.08 3.26 -16.24
N LYS A 61 -8.36 4.23 -16.79
CA LYS A 61 -7.66 4.09 -18.08
C LYS A 61 -6.64 2.94 -18.05
N ALA A 62 -5.85 2.85 -16.97
CA ALA A 62 -4.89 1.75 -16.81
C ALA A 62 -5.59 0.38 -16.74
N GLN A 63 -6.72 0.28 -16.06
CA GLN A 63 -7.50 -0.95 -16.02
C GLN A 63 -8.13 -1.30 -17.38
N GLU A 64 -8.57 -0.29 -18.16
CA GLU A 64 -9.12 -0.51 -19.50
C GLU A 64 -8.10 -1.11 -20.46
N THR A 65 -6.80 -0.86 -20.29
CA THR A 65 -5.77 -1.50 -21.11
C THR A 65 -5.78 -3.03 -20.99
N MET A 66 -6.18 -3.57 -19.83
CA MET A 66 -6.27 -5.00 -19.61
C MET A 66 -7.41 -5.69 -20.36
N PHE A 67 -8.37 -4.93 -20.91
CA PHE A 67 -9.45 -5.46 -21.73
C PHE A 67 -9.17 -5.41 -23.22
N THR A 68 -8.02 -4.91 -23.65
CA THR A 68 -7.56 -5.01 -25.04
C THR A 68 -7.12 -6.45 -25.36
N ASP A 69 -7.01 -6.79 -26.65
CA ASP A 69 -6.53 -8.13 -27.06
C ASP A 69 -5.14 -8.46 -26.49
N GLU A 70 -4.28 -7.46 -26.33
CA GLU A 70 -2.94 -7.60 -25.79
C GLU A 70 -2.95 -7.74 -24.26
N GLY A 71 -3.73 -6.90 -23.59
CA GLY A 71 -3.97 -6.99 -22.15
C GLY A 71 -4.58 -8.32 -21.74
N LEU A 72 -5.55 -8.84 -22.49
CA LEU A 72 -6.14 -10.17 -22.25
C LEU A 72 -5.11 -11.30 -22.35
N LYS A 73 -4.19 -11.25 -23.34
CA LYS A 73 -3.10 -12.25 -23.46
C LYS A 73 -2.15 -12.19 -22.26
N LEU A 74 -1.83 -10.99 -21.77
CA LEU A 74 -1.02 -10.82 -20.56
C LEU A 74 -1.75 -11.35 -19.32
N ASN A 75 -3.03 -11.04 -19.17
CA ASN A 75 -3.85 -11.59 -18.10
C ASN A 75 -3.87 -13.12 -18.09
N GLU A 76 -3.95 -13.77 -19.28
CA GLU A 76 -3.80 -15.21 -19.38
C GLU A 76 -2.44 -15.71 -18.90
N LYS A 77 -1.35 -14.95 -19.14
CA LYS A 77 -0.01 -15.31 -18.64
C LYS A 77 0.05 -15.19 -17.12
N PHE A 78 -0.47 -14.11 -16.54
CA PHE A 78 -0.61 -13.98 -15.09
C PHE A 78 -1.41 -15.15 -14.49
N ASN A 79 -2.54 -15.51 -15.09
CA ASN A 79 -3.38 -16.62 -14.61
C ASN A 79 -2.70 -18.01 -14.69
N ARG A 80 -1.60 -18.15 -15.46
CA ARG A 80 -0.78 -19.39 -15.46
C ARG A 80 0.22 -19.45 -14.32
N VAL A 81 0.58 -18.31 -13.73
CA VAL A 81 1.56 -18.22 -12.64
C VAL A 81 0.93 -17.96 -11.28
N SER A 82 -0.20 -17.25 -11.23
CA SER A 82 -0.89 -16.91 -9.98
C SER A 82 -2.40 -16.86 -10.16
N THR A 83 -3.12 -17.03 -9.07
CA THR A 83 -4.56 -16.82 -8.99
C THR A 83 -4.81 -15.55 -8.16
N CYS A 84 -5.56 -14.60 -8.73
CA CYS A 84 -5.98 -13.40 -8.03
C CYS A 84 -7.42 -13.55 -7.56
N ASP A 85 -7.61 -13.68 -6.24
CA ASP A 85 -8.91 -14.01 -5.63
C ASP A 85 -9.72 -12.77 -5.25
N ALA A 86 -9.06 -11.59 -5.14
CA ALA A 86 -9.71 -10.37 -4.72
C ALA A 86 -9.09 -9.14 -5.39
N HIS A 87 -9.94 -8.17 -5.72
CA HIS A 87 -9.55 -6.86 -6.23
C HIS A 87 -10.25 -5.78 -5.41
N SER A 88 -9.53 -4.77 -5.01
CA SER A 88 -10.09 -3.62 -4.30
C SER A 88 -9.44 -2.32 -4.75
N LEU A 89 -10.23 -1.25 -4.77
CA LEU A 89 -9.78 0.09 -5.10
C LEU A 89 -9.73 0.93 -3.81
N TRP A 90 -8.68 1.70 -3.65
CA TRP A 90 -8.46 2.54 -2.48
C TRP A 90 -8.17 3.98 -2.87
N GLY A 91 -8.78 4.92 -2.16
CA GLY A 91 -8.38 6.31 -2.22
C GLY A 91 -7.14 6.54 -1.37
N VAL A 92 -6.08 7.12 -1.94
CA VAL A 92 -4.81 7.30 -1.24
C VAL A 92 -4.56 8.77 -0.96
N GLN A 93 -4.25 9.10 0.30
CA GLN A 93 -3.81 10.42 0.73
C GLN A 93 -2.38 10.32 1.26
N ALA A 94 -1.48 11.09 0.70
CA ALA A 94 -0.13 11.21 1.24
C ALA A 94 -0.12 12.08 2.49
N VAL A 95 0.42 11.55 3.58
CA VAL A 95 0.74 12.28 4.82
C VAL A 95 2.17 12.81 4.73
N LYS A 96 3.08 11.94 4.32
CA LYS A 96 4.49 12.25 4.03
C LYS A 96 4.89 11.51 2.76
N GLN A 97 5.45 12.23 1.80
CA GLN A 97 6.08 11.60 0.63
C GLN A 97 7.47 11.08 1.03
N PRO A 98 7.91 9.93 0.50
CA PRO A 98 9.29 9.53 0.65
C PRO A 98 10.22 10.57 -0.01
N GLU A 99 11.41 10.80 0.57
CA GLU A 99 12.38 11.73 0.02
C GLU A 99 12.97 11.24 -1.30
N ASP A 100 13.22 9.93 -1.37
CA ASP A 100 13.76 9.26 -2.55
C ASP A 100 12.74 8.24 -3.06
N SER A 101 12.69 8.03 -4.38
CA SER A 101 12.03 6.86 -4.96
C SER A 101 12.92 5.64 -4.77
N PHE A 102 12.35 4.52 -4.40
CA PHE A 102 13.06 3.25 -4.30
C PHE A 102 12.33 2.19 -5.14
N GLU A 103 13.10 1.36 -5.81
CA GLU A 103 12.57 0.26 -6.64
C GLU A 103 12.07 -0.88 -5.74
N ASP A 104 12.87 -1.22 -4.73
CA ASP A 104 12.56 -2.22 -3.71
C ASP A 104 12.43 -1.57 -2.34
N GLY A 105 11.65 -2.19 -1.46
CA GLY A 105 11.45 -1.67 -0.12
C GLY A 105 10.48 -2.50 0.71
N PHE A 106 10.08 -1.92 1.82
CA PHE A 106 9.14 -2.53 2.76
C PHE A 106 7.92 -1.65 2.93
N LEU A 107 6.77 -2.31 3.04
CA LEU A 107 5.50 -1.70 3.34
C LEU A 107 4.94 -2.29 4.63
N ALA A 108 4.61 -1.43 5.58
CA ALA A 108 3.89 -1.84 6.79
C ALA A 108 2.48 -1.24 6.76
N ALA A 109 1.46 -2.09 6.86
CA ALA A 109 0.06 -1.72 6.86
C ALA A 109 -0.54 -1.85 8.27
N SER A 110 -1.29 -0.85 8.70
CA SER A 110 -2.02 -0.85 9.97
C SER A 110 -3.47 -0.45 9.73
N ARG A 111 -4.39 -1.31 10.08
CA ARG A 111 -5.83 -1.03 10.03
C ARG A 111 -6.20 -0.10 11.19
N CYS A 112 -6.98 0.94 10.94
CA CYS A 112 -7.29 1.96 11.93
C CYS A 112 -8.79 2.22 12.02
N LYS A 113 -9.28 2.34 13.25
CA LYS A 113 -10.61 2.84 13.57
C LYS A 113 -10.51 4.27 14.08
N LEU A 114 -11.35 5.15 13.57
CA LEU A 114 -11.42 6.52 14.04
C LEU A 114 -12.13 6.58 15.40
N LEU A 115 -11.61 7.37 16.31
CA LEU A 115 -12.29 7.62 17.59
C LEU A 115 -13.48 8.55 17.39
N GLU A 116 -14.46 8.47 18.29
CA GLU A 116 -15.61 9.35 18.29
C GLU A 116 -15.18 10.83 18.30
N GLY A 117 -15.81 11.63 17.45
CA GLY A 117 -15.48 13.04 17.27
C GLY A 117 -14.25 13.34 16.42
N ALA A 118 -13.65 12.30 15.77
CA ALA A 118 -12.68 12.52 14.72
C ALA A 118 -13.34 13.25 13.53
N THR A 119 -12.60 14.21 12.97
CA THR A 119 -13.01 14.92 11.75
C THR A 119 -11.85 14.93 10.77
N PRO A 120 -12.11 15.04 9.45
CA PRO A 120 -11.03 15.13 8.46
C PRO A 120 -10.00 16.21 8.81
N GLN A 121 -10.41 17.36 9.31
CA GLN A 121 -9.52 18.47 9.68
C GLN A 121 -8.61 18.11 10.87
N LYS A 122 -9.14 17.39 11.87
CA LYS A 122 -8.35 16.92 13.01
C LYS A 122 -7.32 15.87 12.58
N ILE A 123 -7.72 14.97 11.68
CA ILE A 123 -6.82 13.95 11.13
C ILE A 123 -5.70 14.63 10.35
N LEU A 124 -6.01 15.52 9.41
CA LEU A 124 -5.01 16.27 8.64
C LEU A 124 -4.06 17.07 9.54
N SER A 125 -4.59 17.70 10.61
CA SER A 125 -3.75 18.43 11.57
C SER A 125 -2.81 17.50 12.35
N ALA A 126 -3.27 16.32 12.73
CA ALA A 126 -2.44 15.30 13.40
C ALA A 126 -1.37 14.77 12.44
N ASP A 127 -1.76 14.44 11.22
CA ASP A 127 -0.87 13.95 10.17
C ASP A 127 0.24 14.97 9.85
N LYS A 128 -0.10 16.26 9.76
CA LYS A 128 0.91 17.30 9.56
C LYS A 128 1.90 17.35 10.72
N LYS A 129 1.44 17.35 11.96
CA LYS A 129 2.33 17.35 13.13
C LYS A 129 3.25 16.12 13.15
N TRP A 130 2.73 14.96 12.75
CA TRP A 130 3.50 13.74 12.67
C TRP A 130 4.55 13.82 11.57
N SER A 131 4.18 14.30 10.37
CA SER A 131 5.13 14.52 9.28
C SER A 131 6.23 15.50 9.69
N ASP A 132 5.89 16.66 10.28
CA ASP A 132 6.85 17.65 10.75
C ASP A 132 7.81 17.04 11.81
N TYR A 133 7.30 16.20 12.70
CA TYR A 133 8.12 15.49 13.69
C TYR A 133 9.09 14.52 13.01
N MET A 134 8.60 13.70 12.08
CA MET A 134 9.42 12.75 11.33
C MET A 134 10.55 13.46 10.59
N ASP A 135 10.25 14.57 9.92
CA ASP A 135 11.23 15.40 9.22
C ASP A 135 12.30 15.95 10.19
N SER A 136 11.86 16.40 11.38
CA SER A 136 12.79 16.89 12.43
C SER A 136 13.75 15.83 12.97
N LYS A 137 13.43 14.55 12.77
CA LYS A 137 14.23 13.39 13.17
C LYS A 137 15.03 12.78 12.01
N GLY A 138 14.92 13.36 10.80
CA GLY A 138 15.56 12.82 9.61
C GLY A 138 15.03 11.43 9.23
N MET A 139 13.78 11.11 9.59
CA MET A 139 13.16 9.83 9.25
C MET A 139 12.81 9.81 7.77
N LYS A 140 13.38 8.83 7.08
CA LYS A 140 13.09 8.55 5.67
C LYS A 140 11.85 7.69 5.52
N GLY A 141 11.31 7.66 4.32
CA GLY A 141 10.14 6.86 3.97
C GLY A 141 8.87 7.67 3.82
N GLY A 142 7.82 7.01 3.33
CA GLY A 142 6.51 7.59 3.09
C GLY A 142 5.47 7.14 4.10
N ILE A 143 4.44 7.98 4.30
CA ILE A 143 3.26 7.65 5.08
C ILE A 143 2.03 8.01 4.27
N PHE A 144 1.12 7.06 4.18
CA PHE A 144 -0.11 7.21 3.41
C PHE A 144 -1.33 6.76 4.22
N ARG A 145 -2.47 7.35 3.94
CA ARG A 145 -3.79 6.92 4.39
C ARG A 145 -4.55 6.33 3.22
N TRP A 146 -4.99 5.11 3.38
CA TRP A 146 -5.80 4.41 2.38
C TRP A 146 -7.22 4.32 2.86
N TYR A 147 -8.14 4.88 2.09
CA TYR A 147 -9.57 4.90 2.35
C TYR A 147 -10.27 3.87 1.45
N ALA A 148 -11.13 3.07 2.04
CA ALA A 148 -11.84 1.99 1.35
C ALA A 148 -12.71 2.51 0.20
N GLY A 149 -12.57 1.88 -0.96
CA GLY A 149 -13.38 2.08 -2.15
C GLY A 149 -14.04 0.77 -2.61
N PRO A 150 -14.44 0.68 -3.88
CA PRO A 150 -15.06 -0.52 -4.43
C PRO A 150 -14.20 -1.77 -4.26
N GLY A 151 -14.83 -2.90 -3.96
CA GLY A 151 -14.17 -4.20 -3.78
C GLY A 151 -13.58 -4.45 -2.39
N VAL A 152 -13.54 -3.44 -1.52
CA VAL A 152 -13.18 -3.66 -0.11
C VAL A 152 -14.33 -4.37 0.61
N SER A 153 -14.00 -5.35 1.45
CA SER A 153 -15.02 -6.17 2.13
C SER A 153 -15.87 -5.33 3.09
N MET A 154 -17.15 -5.67 3.22
CA MET A 154 -18.03 -5.02 4.20
C MET A 154 -17.52 -5.22 5.63
N ALA A 155 -16.99 -6.40 5.96
CA ALA A 155 -16.42 -6.67 7.28
C ALA A 155 -15.28 -5.69 7.62
N PHE A 156 -14.41 -5.35 6.64
CA PHE A 156 -13.42 -4.32 6.84
C PHE A 156 -14.06 -2.96 7.16
N SER A 157 -15.05 -2.54 6.37
CA SER A 157 -15.69 -1.22 6.51
C SER A 157 -16.53 -1.08 7.80
N GLU A 158 -16.98 -2.18 8.39
CA GLU A 158 -17.65 -2.18 9.69
C GLU A 158 -16.66 -2.02 10.85
N GLU A 159 -15.47 -2.60 10.73
CA GLU A 159 -14.47 -2.66 11.80
C GLU A 159 -13.46 -1.52 11.73
N TYR A 160 -13.08 -1.09 10.51
CA TYR A 160 -12.02 -0.10 10.28
C TYR A 160 -12.50 1.02 9.35
N ASP A 161 -11.90 2.20 9.49
CA ASP A 161 -12.20 3.38 8.68
C ASP A 161 -11.14 3.66 7.62
N LEU A 162 -9.90 3.23 7.88
CA LEU A 162 -8.77 3.41 6.96
C LEU A 162 -7.62 2.44 7.26
N VAL A 163 -6.67 2.37 6.32
CA VAL A 163 -5.36 1.73 6.53
C VAL A 163 -4.28 2.80 6.51
N THR A 164 -3.38 2.77 7.48
CA THR A 164 -2.15 3.55 7.43
C THR A 164 -1.07 2.69 6.80
N ILE A 165 -0.41 3.23 5.80
CA ILE A 165 0.71 2.59 5.11
C ILE A 165 1.98 3.38 5.42
N ASN A 166 3.01 2.68 5.86
CA ASN A 166 4.36 3.20 5.96
C ASN A 166 5.24 2.48 4.95
N THR A 167 6.00 3.23 4.16
CA THR A 167 6.93 2.69 3.17
C THR A 167 8.34 3.12 3.50
N VAL A 168 9.30 2.21 3.39
CA VAL A 168 10.73 2.46 3.63
C VAL A 168 11.58 1.65 2.65
N ASP A 169 12.81 2.10 2.42
CA ASP A 169 13.77 1.44 1.54
C ASP A 169 14.35 0.14 2.12
N SER A 170 14.36 -0.02 3.44
CA SER A 170 14.99 -1.17 4.10
C SER A 170 14.39 -1.50 5.46
N LEU A 171 14.59 -2.73 5.93
CA LEU A 171 14.23 -3.14 7.30
C LEU A 171 15.01 -2.37 8.36
N SER A 172 16.25 -1.94 8.08
CA SER A 172 17.01 -1.13 9.03
C SER A 172 16.42 0.27 9.16
N THR A 173 15.95 0.87 8.08
CA THR A 173 15.22 2.15 8.11
C THR A 173 13.90 2.00 8.86
N PHE A 174 13.18 0.89 8.65
CA PHE A 174 11.98 0.57 9.42
C PHE A 174 12.27 0.47 10.92
N GLY A 175 13.32 -0.26 11.31
CA GLY A 175 13.75 -0.40 12.70
C GLY A 175 14.14 0.94 13.32
N SER A 176 14.89 1.78 12.62
CA SER A 176 15.25 3.12 13.08
C SER A 176 14.02 4.00 13.32
N GLY A 177 13.00 3.91 12.45
CA GLY A 177 11.74 4.59 12.63
C GLY A 177 10.99 4.11 13.86
N ALA A 178 10.95 2.79 14.11
CA ALA A 178 10.36 2.21 15.29
C ALA A 178 11.08 2.66 16.58
N ASP A 179 12.41 2.71 16.59
CA ASP A 179 13.21 3.18 17.72
C ASP A 179 12.93 4.65 18.05
N ILE A 180 12.84 5.51 17.04
CA ILE A 180 12.48 6.93 17.23
C ILE A 180 11.05 7.05 17.79
N ASN A 181 10.14 6.22 17.31
CA ASN A 181 8.76 6.24 17.77
C ASN A 181 8.65 5.81 19.24
N VAL A 182 9.33 4.73 19.61
CA VAL A 182 9.27 4.15 20.96
C VAL A 182 10.15 4.93 21.96
N ASN A 183 11.41 5.19 21.59
CA ASN A 183 12.43 5.74 22.48
C ASN A 183 12.62 7.25 22.33
N GLY A 184 12.27 7.80 21.17
CA GLY A 184 12.42 9.23 20.83
C GLY A 184 11.25 10.11 21.25
N GLY A 185 10.24 9.57 21.92
CA GLY A 185 9.04 10.31 22.36
C GLY A 185 8.01 10.52 21.23
N GLY A 186 8.13 9.83 20.13
CA GLY A 186 7.19 9.93 18.99
C GLY A 186 5.74 9.71 19.40
N ASN A 187 5.49 8.70 20.24
CA ASN A 187 4.17 8.40 20.79
C ASN A 187 3.58 9.52 21.66
N MET A 188 4.40 10.44 22.18
CA MET A 188 3.97 11.58 23.00
C MET A 188 3.83 12.87 22.19
N THR A 189 4.43 12.94 21.01
CA THR A 189 4.46 14.15 20.17
C THR A 189 3.15 14.38 19.45
N VAL A 190 2.47 13.29 19.07
CA VAL A 190 1.16 13.35 18.42
C VAL A 190 0.20 12.48 19.19
N SER A 191 -0.72 13.11 19.91
CA SER A 191 -1.86 12.41 20.46
C SER A 191 -2.78 12.03 19.29
N TYR A 192 -2.66 10.82 18.78
CA TYR A 192 -3.67 10.22 17.91
C TYR A 192 -4.90 9.85 18.73
N THR A 193 -5.42 10.82 19.48
CA THR A 193 -6.67 10.67 20.23
C THR A 193 -7.87 10.37 19.32
N HIS A 194 -7.62 10.24 18.01
CA HIS A 194 -8.62 10.00 17.00
C HIS A 194 -8.38 8.70 16.20
N LEU A 195 -7.32 7.95 16.52
CA LEU A 195 -7.00 6.67 15.89
C LEU A 195 -6.77 5.60 16.97
N THR A 196 -7.49 4.51 16.92
CA THR A 196 -7.10 3.30 17.67
C THR A 196 -6.14 2.51 16.81
N LEU A 197 -4.96 2.18 17.34
CA LEU A 197 -4.13 1.15 16.73
C LEU A 197 -4.84 -0.20 16.89
N PRO A 198 -4.75 -1.10 15.91
CA PRO A 198 -5.30 -2.43 16.05
C PRO A 198 -4.67 -3.10 17.28
N THR A 199 -5.51 -3.64 18.13
CA THR A 199 -5.05 -4.64 19.10
C THR A 199 -4.71 -5.88 18.31
N THR A 200 -3.43 -6.27 18.35
CA THR A 200 -2.90 -7.52 17.79
C THR A 200 -3.69 -8.73 18.24
#